data_4a6459eb4e79b52610e33aaf78abb05a
#
_entry.id   4a6459eb4e79b52610e33aaf78abb05a
#
_cell.length_a   1.000
_cell.length_b   1.000
_cell.length_c   1.000
_cell.angle_alpha   90.00
_cell.angle_beta   90.00
_cell.angle_gamma   90.00
#
_symmetry.space_group_name_H-M   'P 1'
#
loop_
_entity.id
_entity.type
_entity.pdbx_description
1 polymer ?
#
loop_
_entity_poly.entity_id
_entity_poly.type
_entity_poly.pdbx_seq_one_letter_code
_entity_poly.pdbx_strand_id
1 'polypeptide(L)'
;AALRKACIACELMPVMCGSAYRNKGVQKLLDGVIEYMPAPTDIEAIKGTDPATGEEVVRHASDEEPFSALVFKVMNDPFVGKLAFFRVYSGTLDSGTYVYNSTKGGKKERVGRILQMHANHREEIDKVYSGDIAAAVGFKISTTGDTICHEDHEVILESMVFPEPVISVAIEPKTKAGRDKMGIA
;
A
#
# COMPACT_ATOMS: atom_id res chain seq x y z
N ALA A 1 24.37 4.80 15.46
CA ALA A 1 24.20 5.98 14.59
C ALA A 1 24.81 5.78 13.20
N ALA A 2 26.12 5.45 13.06
CA ALA A 2 26.79 5.34 11.75
C ALA A 2 26.20 4.21 10.87
N LEU A 3 25.99 3.01 11.43
CA LEU A 3 25.39 1.88 10.71
C LEU A 3 24.01 2.22 10.19
N ARG A 4 23.15 2.87 10.98
CA ARG A 4 21.82 3.30 10.54
C ARG A 4 21.88 4.24 9.34
N LYS A 5 22.77 5.24 9.36
CA LYS A 5 22.96 6.17 8.23
C LYS A 5 23.35 5.45 6.96
N ALA A 6 24.31 4.53 7.04
CA ALA A 6 24.74 3.75 5.88
C ALA A 6 23.62 2.80 5.37
N CYS A 7 22.79 2.25 6.26
CA CYS A 7 21.65 1.43 5.86
C CYS A 7 20.57 2.27 5.15
N ILE A 8 20.24 3.45 5.67
CA ILE A 8 19.25 4.36 5.06
C ILE A 8 19.76 4.85 3.69
N ALA A 9 21.06 5.10 3.55
CA ALA A 9 21.69 5.46 2.28
C ALA A 9 21.86 4.28 1.30
N CYS A 10 21.43 3.07 1.67
CA CYS A 10 21.65 1.83 0.90
C CYS A 10 23.13 1.49 0.61
N GLU A 11 24.06 2.02 1.40
CA GLU A 11 25.51 1.76 1.29
C GLU A 11 25.92 0.48 2.01
N LEU A 12 25.08 0.00 2.96
CA LEU A 12 25.36 -1.17 3.79
C LEU A 12 24.07 -1.95 4.06
N MET A 13 24.18 -3.27 3.96
CA MET A 13 23.11 -4.20 4.35
C MET A 13 23.54 -5.02 5.56
N PRO A 14 22.91 -4.84 6.75
CA PRO A 14 23.21 -5.64 7.92
C PRO A 14 22.71 -7.08 7.72
N VAL A 15 23.58 -8.06 7.99
CA VAL A 15 23.27 -9.47 7.90
C VAL A 15 23.25 -10.08 9.31
N MET A 16 22.18 -10.78 9.64
CA MET A 16 21.97 -11.41 10.94
C MET A 16 21.73 -12.91 10.80
N CYS A 17 22.22 -13.67 11.77
CA CYS A 17 22.06 -15.11 11.83
C CYS A 17 21.07 -15.50 12.92
N GLY A 18 20.21 -16.48 12.64
CA GLY A 18 19.29 -17.02 13.62
C GLY A 18 18.70 -18.37 13.20
N SER A 19 17.90 -18.95 14.08
CA SER A 19 17.12 -20.15 13.82
C SER A 19 15.69 -19.91 14.31
N ALA A 20 14.78 -19.57 13.39
CA ALA A 20 13.37 -19.33 13.70
C ALA A 20 12.70 -20.55 14.34
N TYR A 21 12.98 -21.74 13.82
CA TYR A 21 12.47 -22.99 14.35
C TYR A 21 12.85 -23.25 15.82
N ARG A 22 14.06 -22.83 16.22
CA ARG A 22 14.56 -22.95 17.61
C ARG A 22 14.35 -21.69 18.44
N ASN A 23 13.66 -20.69 17.90
CA ASN A 23 13.46 -19.38 18.53
C ASN A 23 14.78 -18.73 19.00
N LYS A 24 15.82 -18.82 18.16
CA LYS A 24 17.14 -18.21 18.42
C LYS A 24 17.36 -17.02 17.50
N GLY A 25 17.71 -15.86 18.06
CA GLY A 25 18.03 -14.66 17.32
C GLY A 25 16.83 -13.86 16.75
N VAL A 26 15.58 -14.30 16.99
CA VAL A 26 14.37 -13.63 16.47
C VAL A 26 14.23 -12.24 17.06
N GLN A 27 14.39 -12.08 18.38
CA GLN A 27 14.30 -10.78 19.04
C GLN A 27 15.37 -9.81 18.52
N LYS A 28 16.61 -10.28 18.33
CA LYS A 28 17.68 -9.45 17.76
C LYS A 28 17.43 -9.02 16.32
N LEU A 29 16.73 -9.87 15.53
CA LEU A 29 16.30 -9.49 14.20
C LEU A 29 15.26 -8.37 14.25
N LEU A 30 14.28 -8.47 15.14
CA LEU A 30 13.26 -7.42 15.35
C LEU A 30 13.89 -6.12 15.83
N ASP A 31 14.82 -6.20 16.78
CA ASP A 31 15.60 -5.04 17.24
C ASP A 31 16.36 -4.40 16.06
N GLY A 32 16.99 -5.23 15.21
CA GLY A 32 17.71 -4.77 14.02
C GLY A 32 16.80 -4.08 12.99
N VAL A 33 15.56 -4.54 12.84
CA VAL A 33 14.57 -3.84 11.99
C VAL A 33 14.30 -2.44 12.55
N ILE A 34 14.06 -2.31 13.85
CA ILE A 34 13.82 -1.03 14.51
C ILE A 34 15.05 -0.11 14.44
N GLU A 35 16.24 -0.67 14.63
CA GLU A 35 17.48 0.10 14.69
C GLU A 35 17.99 0.57 13.32
N TYR A 36 17.81 -0.21 12.27
CA TYR A 36 18.48 0.02 10.97
C TYR A 36 17.53 0.39 9.83
N MET A 37 16.26 -0.03 9.86
CA MET A 37 15.32 0.31 8.80
C MET A 37 14.85 1.77 8.91
N PRO A 38 14.65 2.47 7.77
CA PRO A 38 14.13 3.83 7.78
C PRO A 38 12.67 3.86 8.25
N ALA A 39 12.36 4.82 9.12
CA ALA A 39 10.99 5.21 9.40
C ALA A 39 10.47 6.15 8.29
N PRO A 40 9.14 6.32 8.11
CA PRO A 40 8.59 7.30 7.16
C PRO A 40 9.15 8.71 7.33
N THR A 41 9.47 9.10 8.56
CA THR A 41 10.05 10.41 8.91
C THR A 41 11.55 10.53 8.64
N ASP A 42 12.25 9.44 8.34
CA ASP A 42 13.67 9.48 7.93
C ASP A 42 13.83 9.89 6.45
N ILE A 43 12.74 9.88 5.68
CA ILE A 43 12.70 10.27 4.27
C ILE A 43 12.10 11.67 4.19
N GLU A 44 12.85 12.61 3.61
CA GLU A 44 12.46 14.03 3.59
C GLU A 44 11.09 14.26 2.94
N ALA A 45 10.85 13.65 1.80
CA ALA A 45 9.59 13.78 1.08
C ALA A 45 9.44 12.71 -0.01
N ILE A 46 8.20 12.46 -0.40
CA ILE A 46 7.89 11.59 -1.52
C ILE A 46 7.47 12.45 -2.69
N LYS A 47 8.04 12.15 -3.84
CA LYS A 47 7.75 12.82 -5.09
C LYS A 47 6.63 12.09 -5.83
N GLY A 48 5.72 12.87 -6.36
CA GLY A 48 4.66 12.41 -7.25
C GLY A 48 4.48 13.40 -8.40
N THR A 49 3.52 13.13 -9.26
CA THR A 49 3.20 13.97 -10.39
C THR A 49 1.74 14.39 -10.32
N ASP A 50 1.45 15.65 -10.52
CA ASP A 50 0.08 16.14 -10.69
C ASP A 50 -0.47 15.61 -12.03
N PRO A 51 -1.59 14.87 -12.03
CA PRO A 51 -2.14 14.31 -13.25
C PRO A 51 -2.68 15.35 -14.23
N ALA A 52 -3.01 16.56 -13.77
CA ALA A 52 -3.57 17.62 -14.60
C ALA A 52 -2.48 18.48 -15.27
N THR A 53 -1.42 18.82 -14.51
CA THR A 53 -0.35 19.72 -14.99
C THR A 53 0.89 18.99 -15.45
N GLY A 54 1.12 17.77 -14.96
CA GLY A 54 2.35 16.99 -15.17
C GLY A 54 3.54 17.51 -14.35
N GLU A 55 3.32 18.44 -13.44
CA GLU A 55 4.36 19.00 -12.58
C GLU A 55 4.68 18.06 -11.40
N GLU A 56 5.92 18.15 -10.91
CA GLU A 56 6.35 17.39 -9.73
C GLU A 56 5.68 17.98 -8.48
N VAL A 57 5.00 17.11 -7.73
CA VAL A 57 4.38 17.41 -6.45
C VAL A 57 5.11 16.67 -5.35
N VAL A 58 5.39 17.35 -4.25
CA VAL A 58 6.08 16.78 -3.09
C VAL A 58 5.07 16.56 -1.96
N ARG A 59 5.17 15.41 -1.28
CA ARG A 59 4.38 15.06 -0.09
C ARG A 59 5.30 14.69 1.05
N HIS A 60 5.07 15.30 2.21
CA HIS A 60 5.80 14.96 3.45
C HIS A 60 5.03 13.92 4.25
N ALA A 61 5.75 13.11 5.00
CA ALA A 61 5.16 12.13 5.91
C ALA A 61 4.61 12.86 7.17
N SER A 62 3.44 13.50 7.01
CA SER A 62 2.73 14.25 8.04
C SER A 62 1.23 13.98 7.96
N ASP A 63 0.57 13.92 9.10
CA ASP A 63 -0.89 13.76 9.20
C ASP A 63 -1.66 15.03 8.79
N GLU A 64 -1.00 16.17 8.77
CA GLU A 64 -1.59 17.48 8.39
C GLU A 64 -1.57 17.72 6.88
N GLU A 65 -0.80 16.94 6.14
CA GLU A 65 -0.74 17.00 4.68
C GLU A 65 -2.02 16.42 4.04
N PRO A 66 -2.33 16.79 2.79
CA PRO A 66 -3.40 16.14 2.07
C PRO A 66 -3.18 14.63 1.94
N PHE A 67 -4.25 13.86 2.10
CA PHE A 67 -4.17 12.40 2.03
C PHE A 67 -3.64 11.92 0.68
N SER A 68 -2.64 11.05 0.72
CA SER A 68 -2.18 10.27 -0.43
C SER A 68 -1.70 8.89 0.01
N ALA A 69 -2.05 7.86 -0.75
CA ALA A 69 -1.67 6.48 -0.49
C ALA A 69 -1.51 5.68 -1.79
N LEU A 70 -0.67 4.66 -1.74
CA LEU A 70 -0.45 3.73 -2.84
C LEU A 70 -1.08 2.37 -2.53
N VAL A 71 -1.94 1.88 -3.41
CA VAL A 71 -2.46 0.52 -3.38
C VAL A 71 -1.40 -0.42 -3.94
N PHE A 72 -0.72 -1.16 -3.08
CA PHE A 72 0.40 -2.01 -3.49
C PHE A 72 0.03 -3.49 -3.68
N LYS A 73 -1.12 -3.92 -3.17
CA LYS A 73 -1.59 -5.31 -3.30
C LYS A 73 -3.11 -5.37 -3.25
N VAL A 74 -3.70 -6.17 -4.15
CA VAL A 74 -5.12 -6.51 -4.12
C VAL A 74 -5.26 -8.02 -4.01
N MET A 75 -6.13 -8.49 -3.13
CA MET A 75 -6.47 -9.90 -3.01
C MET A 75 -7.98 -10.09 -2.80
N ASN A 76 -8.48 -11.26 -3.17
CA ASN A 76 -9.86 -11.66 -2.86
C ASN A 76 -9.88 -12.51 -1.60
N ASP A 77 -10.64 -12.04 -0.63
CA ASP A 77 -10.89 -12.75 0.62
C ASP A 77 -12.26 -13.44 0.55
N PRO A 78 -12.38 -14.72 1.00
CA PRO A 78 -13.64 -15.45 0.91
C PRO A 78 -14.80 -14.83 1.70
N PHE A 79 -14.50 -14.04 2.73
CA PHE A 79 -15.50 -13.51 3.66
C PHE A 79 -15.85 -12.04 3.42
N VAL A 80 -14.85 -11.23 3.07
CA VAL A 80 -15.03 -9.78 2.89
C VAL A 80 -14.92 -9.32 1.43
N GLY A 81 -14.59 -10.24 0.53
CA GLY A 81 -14.45 -9.95 -0.89
C GLY A 81 -13.10 -9.28 -1.21
N LYS A 82 -13.12 -8.25 -2.06
CA LYS A 82 -11.92 -7.55 -2.50
C LYS A 82 -11.30 -6.76 -1.36
N LEU A 83 -10.05 -7.09 -1.02
CA LEU A 83 -9.18 -6.41 -0.07
C LEU A 83 -8.07 -5.68 -0.82
N ALA A 84 -8.00 -4.38 -0.68
CA ALA A 84 -6.94 -3.56 -1.24
C ALA A 84 -6.00 -3.10 -0.13
N PHE A 85 -4.76 -3.59 -0.14
CA PHE A 85 -3.72 -3.16 0.78
C PHE A 85 -3.09 -1.88 0.27
N PHE A 86 -2.99 -0.89 1.13
CA PHE A 86 -2.43 0.41 0.79
C PHE A 86 -1.49 0.91 1.87
N ARG A 87 -0.53 1.73 1.46
CA ARG A 87 0.36 2.47 2.34
C ARG A 87 0.03 3.95 2.25
N VAL A 88 -0.19 4.57 3.40
CA VAL A 88 -0.38 6.01 3.52
C VAL A 88 0.98 6.70 3.46
N TYR A 89 1.13 7.64 2.56
CA TYR A 89 2.34 8.44 2.42
C TYR A 89 2.20 9.81 3.05
N SER A 90 1.01 10.39 3.01
CA SER A 90 0.70 11.68 3.65
C SER A 90 -0.75 11.74 4.09
N GLY A 91 -1.02 12.57 5.07
CA GLY A 91 -2.36 12.80 5.57
C GLY A 91 -2.97 11.64 6.35
N THR A 92 -4.25 11.72 6.56
CA THR A 92 -5.05 10.72 7.30
C THR A 92 -6.29 10.33 6.51
N LEU A 93 -6.83 9.13 6.78
CA LEU A 93 -8.04 8.62 6.13
C LEU A 93 -8.96 7.99 7.16
N ASP A 94 -10.21 8.42 7.18
CA ASP A 94 -11.26 7.86 8.02
C ASP A 94 -12.08 6.79 7.28
N SER A 95 -12.49 5.77 7.99
CA SER A 95 -13.40 4.73 7.50
C SER A 95 -14.75 5.33 7.06
N GLY A 96 -15.33 4.82 6.00
CA GLY A 96 -16.61 5.29 5.47
C GLY A 96 -16.54 6.53 4.56
N THR A 97 -15.37 7.14 4.40
CA THR A 97 -15.16 8.33 3.56
C THR A 97 -14.96 7.99 2.08
N TYR A 98 -14.71 9.00 1.27
CA TYR A 98 -14.42 8.86 -0.14
C TYR A 98 -12.98 9.25 -0.44
N VAL A 99 -12.38 8.55 -1.39
CA VAL A 99 -11.07 8.86 -1.97
C VAL A 99 -11.17 8.93 -3.49
N TYR A 100 -10.19 9.53 -4.11
CA TYR A 100 -10.07 9.65 -5.57
C TYR A 100 -8.90 8.80 -6.06
N ASN A 101 -9.15 7.99 -7.08
CA ASN A 101 -8.12 7.22 -7.75
C ASN A 101 -7.53 8.08 -8.87
N SER A 102 -6.44 8.76 -8.60
CA SER A 102 -5.78 9.67 -9.56
C SER A 102 -5.16 8.93 -10.74
N THR A 103 -4.68 7.71 -10.55
CA THR A 103 -4.14 6.87 -11.64
C THR A 103 -5.21 6.55 -12.69
N LYS A 104 -6.49 6.50 -12.30
CA LYS A 104 -7.63 6.22 -13.18
C LYS A 104 -8.47 7.45 -13.50
N GLY A 105 -7.84 8.62 -13.50
CA GLY A 105 -8.47 9.89 -13.89
C GLY A 105 -9.43 10.44 -12.85
N GLY A 106 -9.06 10.43 -11.58
CA GLY A 106 -9.81 11.05 -10.50
C GLY A 106 -11.16 10.37 -10.19
N LYS A 107 -11.26 9.06 -10.42
CA LYS A 107 -12.50 8.33 -10.13
C LYS A 107 -12.71 8.17 -8.64
N LYS A 108 -13.89 8.60 -8.18
CA LYS A 108 -14.31 8.53 -6.79
C LYS A 108 -14.63 7.10 -6.36
N GLU A 109 -14.03 6.67 -5.25
CA GLU A 109 -14.32 5.39 -4.60
C GLU A 109 -14.64 5.58 -3.12
N ARG A 110 -15.52 4.74 -2.60
CA ARG A 110 -15.85 4.74 -1.19
C ARG A 110 -14.95 3.77 -0.44
N VAL A 111 -14.31 4.24 0.60
CA VAL A 111 -13.65 3.41 1.61
C VAL A 111 -14.73 2.85 2.52
N GLY A 112 -15.02 1.57 2.42
CA GLY A 112 -16.04 0.94 3.27
C GLY A 112 -15.53 0.80 4.71
N ARG A 113 -14.69 -0.19 4.94
CA ARG A 113 -14.02 -0.45 6.22
C ARG A 113 -12.52 -0.44 6.02
N ILE A 114 -11.81 0.01 7.04
CA ILE A 114 -10.35 -0.07 7.10
C ILE A 114 -9.99 -1.17 8.10
N LEU A 115 -9.08 -2.04 7.70
CA LEU A 115 -8.65 -3.18 8.50
C LEU A 115 -7.14 -3.10 8.74
N GLN A 116 -6.75 -3.21 9.98
CA GLN A 116 -5.39 -3.53 10.35
C GLN A 116 -5.20 -5.04 10.28
N MET A 117 -4.24 -5.47 9.49
CA MET A 117 -3.98 -6.89 9.27
C MET A 117 -2.81 -7.35 10.13
N HIS A 118 -3.03 -8.39 10.91
CA HIS A 118 -2.01 -9.06 11.70
C HIS A 118 -2.07 -10.57 11.43
N ALA A 119 -1.21 -11.05 10.57
CA ALA A 119 -1.29 -12.40 10.00
C ALA A 119 -2.68 -12.69 9.41
N ASN A 120 -3.44 -13.63 9.98
CA ASN A 120 -4.82 -13.95 9.58
C ASN A 120 -5.88 -13.19 10.41
N HIS A 121 -5.46 -12.41 11.40
CA HIS A 121 -6.38 -11.58 12.18
C HIS A 121 -6.66 -10.28 11.46
N ARG A 122 -7.92 -9.84 11.55
CA ARG A 122 -8.42 -8.60 11.00
C ARG A 122 -9.00 -7.79 12.13
N GLU A 123 -8.46 -6.62 12.34
CA GLU A 123 -8.97 -5.66 13.31
C GLU A 123 -9.53 -4.46 12.54
N GLU A 124 -10.78 -4.13 12.77
CA GLU A 124 -11.41 -2.97 12.16
C GLU A 124 -10.94 -1.72 12.89
N ILE A 125 -10.45 -0.74 12.13
CA ILE A 125 -9.96 0.53 12.64
C ILE A 125 -10.70 1.68 11.98
N ASP A 126 -10.93 2.75 12.73
CA ASP A 126 -11.70 3.90 12.26
C ASP A 126 -10.85 4.84 11.39
N LYS A 127 -9.55 4.90 11.63
CA LYS A 127 -8.65 5.87 11.01
C LYS A 127 -7.25 5.29 10.79
N VAL A 128 -6.60 5.74 9.72
CA VAL A 128 -5.17 5.51 9.45
C VAL A 128 -4.43 6.84 9.32
N TYR A 129 -3.14 6.79 9.62
CA TYR A 129 -2.24 7.93 9.69
C TYR A 129 -1.10 7.82 8.68
N SER A 130 -0.36 8.89 8.49
CA SER A 130 0.81 8.92 7.62
C SER A 130 1.84 7.87 8.03
N GLY A 131 2.27 7.04 7.08
CA GLY A 131 3.19 5.93 7.28
C GLY A 131 2.53 4.58 7.55
N ASP A 132 1.23 4.54 7.86
CA ASP A 132 0.50 3.30 8.13
C ASP A 132 0.34 2.44 6.88
N ILE A 133 0.24 1.13 7.14
CA ILE A 133 -0.16 0.12 6.15
C ILE A 133 -1.45 -0.52 6.64
N ALA A 134 -2.48 -0.45 5.82
CA ALA A 134 -3.79 -1.02 6.12
C ALA A 134 -4.41 -1.70 4.90
N ALA A 135 -5.55 -2.34 5.10
CA ALA A 135 -6.35 -2.89 4.01
C ALA A 135 -7.74 -2.24 4.00
N ALA A 136 -8.21 -1.85 2.82
CA ALA A 136 -9.56 -1.33 2.64
C ALA A 136 -10.49 -2.34 2.00
N VAL A 137 -11.73 -2.38 2.47
CA VAL A 137 -12.85 -3.08 1.86
C VAL A 137 -13.75 -2.05 1.19
N GLY A 138 -14.24 -2.36 -0.01
CA GLY A 138 -15.20 -1.50 -0.70
C GLY A 138 -14.67 -0.88 -1.99
N PHE A 139 -13.39 -0.92 -2.27
CA PHE A 139 -12.83 -0.48 -3.54
C PHE A 139 -13.30 -1.40 -4.68
N LYS A 140 -13.85 -0.78 -5.73
CA LYS A 140 -14.38 -1.50 -6.91
C LYS A 140 -13.40 -1.47 -8.07
N ILE A 141 -12.81 -0.31 -8.33
CA ILE A 141 -11.98 -0.06 -9.52
C ILE A 141 -10.49 -0.03 -9.20
N SER A 142 -10.07 0.29 -7.98
CA SER A 142 -8.65 0.35 -7.62
C SER A 142 -7.97 -1.00 -7.79
N THR A 143 -6.79 -0.96 -8.40
CA THR A 143 -5.92 -2.11 -8.66
C THR A 143 -4.53 -1.89 -8.08
N THR A 144 -3.69 -2.91 -8.09
CA THR A 144 -2.31 -2.81 -7.63
C THR A 144 -1.55 -1.77 -8.47
N GLY A 145 -0.87 -0.84 -7.81
CA GLY A 145 -0.13 0.26 -8.44
C GLY A 145 -0.93 1.57 -8.51
N ASP A 146 -2.22 1.56 -8.18
CA ASP A 146 -3.02 2.77 -8.21
C ASP A 146 -2.73 3.68 -7.01
N THR A 147 -2.71 4.97 -7.25
CA THR A 147 -2.67 6.01 -6.22
C THR A 147 -4.07 6.47 -5.86
N ILE A 148 -4.36 6.52 -4.58
CA ILE A 148 -5.58 7.09 -4.01
C ILE A 148 -5.23 8.34 -3.20
N CYS A 149 -6.01 9.40 -3.36
CA CYS A 149 -5.71 10.70 -2.77
C CYS A 149 -6.97 11.50 -2.41
N HIS A 150 -6.78 12.70 -1.86
CA HIS A 150 -7.84 13.66 -1.63
C HIS A 150 -8.27 14.32 -2.96
N GLU A 151 -9.56 14.63 -3.09
CA GLU A 151 -10.17 15.21 -4.29
C GLU A 151 -9.47 16.48 -4.80
N ASP A 152 -9.23 17.42 -3.90
CA ASP A 152 -8.68 18.75 -4.25
C ASP A 152 -7.16 18.76 -4.42
N HIS A 153 -6.49 17.64 -4.14
CA HIS A 153 -5.03 17.52 -4.11
C HIS A 153 -4.58 16.25 -4.80
N GLU A 154 -4.97 16.12 -6.07
CA GLU A 154 -4.60 14.93 -6.84
C GLU A 154 -3.08 14.80 -7.00
N VAL A 155 -2.59 13.60 -6.87
CA VAL A 155 -1.18 13.25 -7.09
C VAL A 155 -1.12 11.81 -7.58
N ILE A 156 -0.23 11.54 -8.50
CA ILE A 156 0.18 10.18 -8.88
C ILE A 156 1.54 9.94 -8.24
N LEU A 157 1.58 9.03 -7.29
CA LEU A 157 2.81 8.54 -6.68
C LEU A 157 3.56 7.64 -7.68
N GLU A 158 4.72 7.14 -7.29
CA GLU A 158 5.51 6.25 -8.12
C GLU A 158 4.68 5.08 -8.66
N SER A 159 4.67 4.91 -9.99
CA SER A 159 3.97 3.81 -10.63
C SER A 159 4.81 2.54 -10.57
N MET A 160 4.21 1.43 -10.14
CA MET A 160 4.85 0.13 -10.20
C MET A 160 4.94 -0.36 -11.63
N VAL A 161 6.16 -0.56 -12.12
CA VAL A 161 6.40 -1.16 -13.44
C VAL A 161 6.51 -2.68 -13.27
N PHE A 162 5.56 -3.40 -13.82
CA PHE A 162 5.59 -4.86 -13.83
C PHE A 162 6.31 -5.34 -15.11
N PRO A 163 7.18 -6.35 -15.02
CA PRO A 163 7.78 -6.95 -16.21
C PRO A 163 6.69 -7.61 -17.06
N GLU A 164 6.88 -7.59 -18.38
CA GLU A 164 5.97 -8.28 -19.29
C GLU A 164 5.94 -9.78 -18.97
N PRO A 165 4.75 -10.39 -18.93
CA PRO A 165 4.61 -11.82 -18.66
C PRO A 165 5.22 -12.65 -19.81
N VAL A 166 6.10 -13.59 -19.48
CA VAL A 166 6.75 -14.48 -20.45
C VAL A 166 5.87 -15.65 -20.87
N ILE A 167 4.79 -15.92 -20.13
CA ILE A 167 3.85 -17.02 -20.41
C ILE A 167 2.43 -16.50 -20.19
N SER A 168 1.54 -16.79 -21.13
CA SER A 168 0.10 -16.60 -21.00
C SER A 168 -0.61 -17.94 -20.94
N VAL A 169 -1.64 -18.03 -20.08
CA VAL A 169 -2.45 -19.23 -19.89
C VAL A 169 -3.91 -18.88 -20.13
N ALA A 170 -4.57 -19.65 -20.99
CA ALA A 170 -6.01 -19.53 -21.19
C ALA A 170 -6.76 -20.11 -19.97
N ILE A 171 -7.72 -19.35 -19.44
CA ILE A 171 -8.55 -19.78 -18.33
C ILE A 171 -9.98 -19.93 -18.85
N GLU A 172 -10.56 -21.13 -18.65
CA GLU A 172 -11.96 -21.41 -18.98
C GLU A 172 -12.75 -21.78 -17.72
N PRO A 173 -13.94 -21.22 -17.52
CA PRO A 173 -14.79 -21.58 -16.38
C PRO A 173 -15.39 -22.97 -16.60
N LYS A 174 -15.31 -23.83 -15.58
CA LYS A 174 -15.89 -25.19 -15.62
C LYS A 174 -17.43 -25.21 -15.63
N THR A 175 -18.07 -24.12 -15.21
CA THR A 175 -19.52 -24.02 -15.08
C THR A 175 -20.07 -22.73 -15.68
N LYS A 176 -21.34 -22.73 -16.08
CA LYS A 176 -22.02 -21.54 -16.62
C LYS A 176 -22.03 -20.39 -15.59
N ALA A 177 -22.29 -20.67 -14.32
CA ALA A 177 -22.24 -19.69 -13.23
C ALA A 177 -20.81 -19.13 -12.99
N GLY A 178 -19.77 -19.90 -13.29
CA GLY A 178 -18.38 -19.45 -13.28
C GLY A 178 -18.06 -18.44 -14.39
N ARG A 179 -18.73 -18.55 -15.54
CA ARG A 179 -18.56 -17.62 -16.68
C ARG A 179 -19.00 -16.21 -16.32
N ASP A 180 -20.16 -16.09 -15.67
CA ASP A 180 -20.72 -14.79 -15.25
C ASP A 180 -19.81 -14.12 -14.21
N LYS A 181 -19.28 -14.90 -13.27
CA LYS A 181 -18.32 -14.42 -12.25
C LYS A 181 -16.99 -13.98 -12.87
N MET A 182 -16.50 -14.72 -13.88
CA MET A 182 -15.24 -14.39 -14.55
C MET A 182 -15.37 -13.13 -15.41
N GLY A 183 -16.57 -12.83 -15.93
CA GLY A 183 -16.85 -11.60 -16.68
C GLY A 183 -16.93 -10.34 -15.80
N ILE A 184 -17.08 -10.51 -14.48
CA ILE A 184 -17.15 -9.42 -13.50
C ILE A 184 -15.78 -9.17 -12.85
N ALA A 185 -14.90 -10.17 -12.78
CA ALA A 185 -13.58 -10.11 -12.20
C ALA A 185 -12.56 -9.49 -13.14
#